data_b22053e8065828e8c1d6770b6c3e8fbe
#
_entry.id   b22053e8065828e8c1d6770b6c3e8fbe
#
_cell.length_a   1.000
_cell.length_b   1.000
_cell.length_c   1.000
_cell.angle_alpha   90.00
_cell.angle_beta   90.00
_cell.angle_gamma   90.00
#
_symmetry.space_group_name_H-M   'P 1'
#
loop_
_entity.id
_entity.type
_entity.pdbx_description
1 polymer ?
#
loop_
_entity_poly.entity_id
_entity_poly.type
_entity_poly.pdbx_seq_one_letter_code
_entity_poly.pdbx_strand_id
1 'polypeptide(L)'
;MRTHLEFTSTAFPAYPGEDKEINPGIFGKRLAEFLADGFRKKGFTVLGIGAEDWGWMVEIENREFPLWIGCASYDGTENEFQCFIEPSKPYVRKWFSKIETGPIVEKLATALEAVFLQSGKVSGLRWLSDDEARG
;
A
#
# COMPACT_ATOMS: atom_id res chain seq x y z
N MET A 1 -0.28 -0.78 15.41
CA MET A 1 -0.47 -1.56 14.16
C MET A 1 0.55 -1.13 13.11
N ARG A 2 0.99 -2.09 12.32
CA ARG A 2 1.89 -1.81 11.19
C ARG A 2 1.02 -1.41 9.99
N THR A 3 1.02 -0.14 9.67
CA THR A 3 0.19 0.38 8.58
C THR A 3 0.98 1.18 7.53
N HIS A 4 2.11 1.75 7.89
CA HIS A 4 2.90 2.58 6.97
C HIS A 4 4.30 2.02 6.81
N LEU A 5 4.69 1.75 5.57
CA LEU A 5 5.95 1.13 5.19
C LEU A 5 6.65 2.01 4.17
N GLU A 6 7.96 2.24 4.35
CA GLU A 6 8.74 2.95 3.36
C GLU A 6 9.94 2.13 2.89
N PHE A 7 10.40 2.40 1.70
CA PHE A 7 11.53 1.68 1.11
C PHE A 7 12.07 2.43 -0.11
N THR A 8 13.23 1.98 -0.57
CA THR A 8 13.85 2.45 -1.81
C THR A 8 13.88 1.31 -2.82
N SER A 9 13.60 1.60 -4.08
CA SER A 9 13.66 0.61 -5.14
C SER A 9 13.80 1.25 -6.50
N THR A 10 14.59 0.64 -7.38
CA THR A 10 14.66 1.01 -8.79
C THR A 10 13.83 0.08 -9.67
N ALA A 11 13.12 -0.87 -9.07
CA ALA A 11 12.35 -1.89 -9.80
C ALA A 11 10.99 -1.41 -10.29
N PHE A 12 10.53 -0.24 -9.82
CA PHE A 12 9.19 0.27 -10.12
C PHE A 12 9.27 1.65 -10.80
N PRO A 13 9.92 1.76 -11.95
CA PRO A 13 10.02 3.04 -12.66
C PRO A 13 8.64 3.50 -13.14
N ALA A 14 8.49 4.80 -13.26
CA ALA A 14 7.26 5.38 -13.80
C ALA A 14 7.02 4.92 -15.22
N TYR A 15 5.75 4.74 -15.57
CA TYR A 15 5.38 4.55 -16.97
C TYR A 15 5.48 5.87 -17.72
N PRO A 16 5.79 5.84 -19.02
CA PRO A 16 5.75 7.06 -19.84
C PRO A 16 4.38 7.73 -19.73
N GLY A 17 4.35 9.00 -19.32
CA GLY A 17 3.11 9.75 -19.18
C GLY A 17 2.34 9.50 -17.89
N GLU A 18 2.85 8.71 -16.97
CA GLU A 18 2.19 8.43 -15.70
C GLU A 18 1.95 9.71 -14.89
N ASP A 19 2.88 10.64 -14.92
CA ASP A 19 2.76 11.93 -14.23
C ASP A 19 1.61 12.80 -14.78
N LYS A 20 1.06 12.44 -15.92
CA LYS A 20 -0.11 13.13 -16.51
C LYS A 20 -1.42 12.45 -16.14
N GLU A 21 -1.37 11.23 -15.60
CA GLU A 21 -2.58 10.49 -15.21
C GLU A 21 -3.16 10.98 -13.89
N ILE A 22 -2.30 11.47 -13.00
CA ILE A 22 -2.73 12.03 -11.71
C ILE A 22 -2.22 13.46 -11.61
N ASN A 23 -1.16 13.66 -10.82
CA ASN A 23 -0.51 14.94 -10.61
C ASN A 23 0.97 14.83 -10.99
N PRO A 24 1.63 15.92 -11.43
CA PRO A 24 3.05 15.88 -11.73
C PRO A 24 3.87 15.34 -10.55
N GLY A 25 4.78 14.42 -10.83
CA GLY A 25 5.65 13.83 -9.80
C GLY A 25 5.01 12.72 -8.97
N ILE A 26 3.79 12.31 -9.27
CA ILE A 26 3.11 11.23 -8.55
C ILE A 26 3.22 9.93 -9.35
N PHE A 27 3.92 8.96 -8.76
CA PHE A 27 4.19 7.66 -9.37
C PHE A 27 3.78 6.53 -8.42
N GLY A 28 3.68 5.33 -8.93
CA GLY A 28 3.36 4.16 -8.11
C GLY A 28 2.53 3.10 -8.81
N LYS A 29 2.18 3.29 -10.08
CA LYS A 29 1.37 2.34 -10.83
C LYS A 29 2.04 0.98 -10.96
N ARG A 30 3.32 0.97 -11.33
CA ARG A 30 4.07 -0.28 -11.49
C ARG A 30 4.22 -1.02 -10.16
N LEU A 31 4.40 -0.26 -9.08
CA LEU A 31 4.43 -0.82 -7.72
C LEU A 31 3.07 -1.44 -7.36
N ALA A 32 1.98 -0.74 -7.65
CA ALA A 32 0.64 -1.24 -7.36
C ALA A 32 0.35 -2.55 -8.12
N GLU A 33 0.75 -2.62 -9.37
CA GLU A 33 0.61 -3.83 -10.19
C GLU A 33 1.42 -5.00 -9.62
N PHE A 34 2.64 -4.73 -9.20
CA PHE A 34 3.50 -5.73 -8.56
C PHE A 34 2.86 -6.26 -7.28
N LEU A 35 2.33 -5.38 -6.43
CA LEU A 35 1.68 -5.78 -5.19
C LEU A 35 0.39 -6.57 -5.45
N ALA A 36 -0.42 -6.13 -6.41
CA ALA A 36 -1.65 -6.85 -6.75
C ALA A 36 -1.33 -8.31 -7.15
N ASP A 37 -0.31 -8.50 -7.98
CA ASP A 37 0.13 -9.84 -8.37
C ASP A 37 0.65 -10.64 -7.18
N GLY A 38 1.47 -10.02 -6.34
CA GLY A 38 2.01 -10.66 -5.13
C GLY A 38 0.92 -11.09 -4.14
N PHE A 39 -0.08 -10.25 -3.94
CA PHE A 39 -1.20 -10.58 -3.05
C PHE A 39 -2.06 -11.71 -3.62
N ARG A 40 -2.30 -11.70 -4.92
CA ARG A 40 -3.03 -12.83 -5.56
C ARG A 40 -2.32 -14.15 -5.33
N LYS A 41 -1.00 -14.16 -5.47
CA LYS A 41 -0.19 -15.36 -5.23
C LYS A 41 -0.21 -15.82 -3.79
N LYS A 42 -0.50 -14.94 -2.86
CA LYS A 42 -0.63 -15.27 -1.43
C LYS A 42 -2.06 -15.60 -1.02
N GLY A 43 -2.98 -15.67 -1.98
CA GLY A 43 -4.36 -16.08 -1.72
C GLY A 43 -5.33 -14.95 -1.40
N PHE A 44 -4.90 -13.69 -1.52
CA PHE A 44 -5.83 -12.56 -1.37
C PHE A 44 -6.59 -12.34 -2.68
N THR A 45 -7.84 -11.91 -2.56
CA THR A 45 -8.61 -11.49 -3.72
C THR A 45 -8.44 -10.00 -3.92
N VAL A 46 -7.80 -9.63 -5.02
CA VAL A 46 -7.58 -8.23 -5.38
C VAL A 46 -8.78 -7.79 -6.23
N LEU A 47 -9.49 -6.76 -5.77
CA LEU A 47 -10.65 -6.24 -6.48
C LEU A 47 -10.28 -5.33 -7.64
N GLY A 48 -9.16 -4.64 -7.52
CA GLY A 48 -8.69 -3.77 -8.59
C GLY A 48 -7.61 -2.81 -8.14
N ILE A 49 -7.13 -2.02 -9.10
CA ILE A 49 -6.14 -0.96 -8.90
C ILE A 49 -6.79 0.33 -9.38
N GLY A 50 -6.71 1.38 -8.58
CA GLY A 50 -7.27 2.69 -8.92
C GLY A 50 -6.28 3.82 -8.74
N ALA A 51 -6.42 4.87 -9.54
CA ALA A 51 -5.63 6.09 -9.43
C ALA A 51 -6.27 7.02 -8.40
N GLU A 52 -5.45 7.62 -7.56
CA GLU A 52 -5.85 8.60 -6.55
C GLU A 52 -4.95 9.84 -6.67
N ASP A 53 -5.35 10.95 -6.08
CA ASP A 53 -4.58 12.20 -6.16
C ASP A 53 -3.14 12.05 -5.67
N TRP A 54 -2.91 11.15 -4.72
CA TRP A 54 -1.64 10.94 -4.05
C TRP A 54 -0.85 9.75 -4.61
N GLY A 55 -1.44 8.92 -5.48
CA GLY A 55 -0.77 7.72 -5.99
C GLY A 55 -1.77 6.70 -6.50
N TRP A 56 -1.53 5.44 -6.16
CA TRP A 56 -2.30 4.31 -6.67
C TRP A 56 -2.78 3.43 -5.51
N MET A 57 -3.99 2.91 -5.63
CA MET A 57 -4.63 2.10 -4.60
C MET A 57 -4.83 0.68 -5.10
N VAL A 58 -4.49 -0.31 -4.26
CA VAL A 58 -4.78 -1.72 -4.50
C VAL A 58 -5.88 -2.14 -3.53
N GLU A 59 -7.04 -2.43 -4.05
CA GLU A 59 -8.20 -2.80 -3.24
C GLU A 59 -8.25 -4.30 -3.01
N ILE A 60 -8.40 -4.69 -1.75
CA ILE A 60 -8.43 -6.09 -1.31
C ILE A 60 -9.83 -6.42 -0.82
N GLU A 61 -10.36 -7.56 -1.25
CA GLU A 61 -11.66 -8.02 -0.78
C GLU A 61 -11.65 -8.26 0.73
N ASN A 62 -12.60 -7.66 1.44
CA ASN A 62 -12.82 -7.87 2.86
C ASN A 62 -14.28 -7.61 3.18
N ARG A 63 -14.88 -8.46 4.02
CA ARG A 63 -16.34 -8.45 4.24
C ARG A 63 -16.81 -7.33 5.15
N GLU A 64 -16.02 -6.97 6.15
CA GLU A 64 -16.49 -6.12 7.25
C GLU A 64 -16.22 -4.65 7.06
N PHE A 65 -15.20 -4.30 6.28
CA PHE A 65 -14.83 -2.91 6.00
C PHE A 65 -14.00 -2.85 4.70
N PRO A 66 -13.97 -1.68 4.04
CA PRO A 66 -13.07 -1.49 2.90
C PRO A 66 -11.62 -1.66 3.32
N LEU A 67 -10.87 -2.45 2.56
CA LEU A 67 -9.47 -2.75 2.84
C LEU A 67 -8.64 -2.47 1.59
N TRP A 68 -7.58 -1.66 1.72
CA TRP A 68 -6.76 -1.33 0.57
C TRP A 68 -5.37 -0.88 0.98
N ILE A 69 -4.45 -0.90 0.01
CA ILE A 69 -3.08 -0.46 0.19
C ILE A 69 -2.83 0.70 -0.77
N GLY A 70 -2.34 1.80 -0.23
CA GLY A 70 -1.88 2.93 -1.03
C GLY A 70 -0.43 2.75 -1.41
N CYS A 71 -0.10 3.11 -2.65
CA CYS A 71 1.25 3.04 -3.20
C CYS A 71 1.59 4.41 -3.76
N ALA A 72 2.59 5.06 -3.19
CA ALA A 72 2.96 6.41 -3.60
C ALA A 72 4.48 6.58 -3.59
N SER A 73 4.98 7.37 -4.53
CA SER A 73 6.34 7.85 -4.48
C SER A 73 6.41 9.05 -3.53
N TYR A 74 7.57 9.24 -2.89
CA TYR A 74 7.81 10.49 -2.17
C TYR A 74 8.01 11.61 -3.18
N ASP A 75 7.55 12.79 -2.82
CA ASP A 75 7.56 13.95 -3.69
C ASP A 75 8.97 14.27 -4.18
N GLY A 76 9.11 14.46 -5.49
CA GLY A 76 10.38 14.78 -6.11
C GLY A 76 11.33 13.61 -6.32
N THR A 77 10.91 12.37 -6.03
CA THR A 77 11.75 11.18 -6.24
C THR A 77 11.02 10.13 -7.08
N GLU A 78 11.80 9.30 -7.78
CA GLU A 78 11.25 8.17 -8.53
C GLU A 78 11.58 6.83 -7.87
N ASN A 79 12.43 6.81 -6.87
CA ASN A 79 12.95 5.58 -6.26
C ASN A 79 12.56 5.41 -4.80
N GLU A 80 12.00 6.42 -4.16
CA GLU A 80 11.58 6.38 -2.78
C GLU A 80 10.07 6.25 -2.70
N PHE A 81 9.60 5.19 -2.04
CA PHE A 81 8.20 4.83 -2.01
C PHE A 81 7.68 4.67 -0.59
N GLN A 82 6.38 4.85 -0.46
CA GLN A 82 5.66 4.45 0.73
C GLN A 82 4.45 3.61 0.34
N CYS A 83 4.13 2.66 1.19
CA CYS A 83 2.89 1.91 1.11
C CYS A 83 2.17 2.08 2.45
N PHE A 84 0.87 2.26 2.40
CA PHE A 84 0.09 2.36 3.63
C PHE A 84 -1.19 1.54 3.52
N ILE A 85 -1.58 0.93 4.63
CA ILE A 85 -2.77 0.09 4.70
C ILE A 85 -3.89 0.90 5.33
N GLU A 86 -5.04 0.89 4.68
CA GLU A 86 -6.26 1.46 5.24
C GLU A 86 -7.30 0.37 5.44
N PRO A 87 -8.01 0.33 6.59
CA PRO A 87 -8.02 1.35 7.64
C PRO A 87 -6.77 1.28 8.52
N SER A 88 -6.29 2.46 8.96
CA SER A 88 -5.11 2.57 9.81
C SER A 88 -5.45 2.73 11.30
N LYS A 89 -6.74 2.72 11.63
CA LYS A 89 -7.22 2.81 13.01
C LYS A 89 -7.53 1.42 13.55
N PRO A 90 -7.41 1.21 14.88
CA PRO A 90 -7.59 -0.12 15.46
C PRO A 90 -9.01 -0.66 15.37
N TYR A 91 -9.98 0.18 15.08
CA TYR A 91 -11.36 -0.26 14.85
C TYR A 91 -12.09 0.70 13.92
N VAL A 92 -13.14 0.19 13.28
CA VAL A 92 -14.10 0.99 12.51
C VAL A 92 -15.49 0.78 13.08
N ARG A 93 -16.38 1.73 12.87
CA ARG A 93 -17.78 1.61 13.29
C ARG A 93 -18.65 1.24 12.11
N LYS A 94 -19.52 0.26 12.34
CA LYS A 94 -20.53 -0.13 11.38
C LYS A 94 -21.84 -0.27 12.15
N TRP A 95 -22.82 0.57 11.83
CA TRP A 95 -24.06 0.65 12.60
C TRP A 95 -23.76 1.01 14.07
N PHE A 96 -24.13 0.16 15.01
CA PHE A 96 -23.88 0.35 16.43
C PHE A 96 -22.68 -0.48 16.93
N SER A 97 -22.00 -1.17 16.01
CA SER A 97 -20.93 -2.08 16.37
C SER A 97 -19.55 -1.48 16.10
N LYS A 98 -18.61 -1.83 16.97
CA LYS A 98 -17.19 -1.63 16.75
C LYS A 98 -16.64 -2.89 16.10
N ILE A 99 -15.91 -2.71 15.00
CA ILE A 99 -15.24 -3.81 14.31
C ILE A 99 -13.74 -3.60 14.45
N GLU A 100 -13.06 -4.57 15.05
CA GLU A 100 -11.61 -4.53 15.18
C GLU A 100 -10.96 -4.74 13.83
N THR A 101 -10.01 -3.88 13.47
CA THR A 101 -9.29 -3.94 12.21
C THR A 101 -7.96 -4.67 12.34
N GLY A 102 -7.39 -4.70 13.56
CA GLY A 102 -6.04 -5.19 13.82
C GLY A 102 -5.71 -6.55 13.23
N PRO A 103 -6.51 -7.60 13.47
CA PRO A 103 -6.19 -8.93 12.95
C PRO A 103 -6.08 -8.98 11.42
N ILE A 104 -6.98 -8.33 10.71
CA ILE A 104 -6.97 -8.28 9.23
C ILE A 104 -5.82 -7.42 8.73
N VAL A 105 -5.64 -6.23 9.32
CA VAL A 105 -4.57 -5.31 8.91
C VAL A 105 -3.20 -5.94 9.16
N GLU A 106 -2.98 -6.60 10.31
CA GLU A 106 -1.72 -7.27 10.58
C GLU A 106 -1.45 -8.45 9.64
N LYS A 107 -2.48 -9.18 9.28
CA LYS A 107 -2.35 -10.24 8.27
C LYS A 107 -1.89 -9.66 6.94
N LEU A 108 -2.48 -8.55 6.52
CA LEU A 108 -2.11 -7.88 5.28
C LEU A 108 -0.71 -7.28 5.37
N ALA A 109 -0.35 -6.69 6.51
CA ALA A 109 0.99 -6.15 6.75
C ALA A 109 2.07 -7.23 6.64
N THR A 110 1.82 -8.39 7.21
CA THR A 110 2.74 -9.53 7.13
C THR A 110 2.90 -9.99 5.67
N ALA A 111 1.81 -10.05 4.92
CA ALA A 111 1.87 -10.42 3.51
C ALA A 111 2.61 -9.37 2.68
N LEU A 112 2.36 -8.09 2.93
CA LEU A 112 3.03 -6.98 2.26
C LEU A 112 4.54 -7.04 2.46
N GLU A 113 4.98 -7.20 3.70
CA GLU A 113 6.40 -7.33 4.02
C GLU A 113 7.01 -8.55 3.31
N ALA A 114 6.32 -9.68 3.34
CA ALA A 114 6.81 -10.90 2.71
C ALA A 114 6.94 -10.76 1.19
N VAL A 115 5.98 -10.11 0.53
CA VAL A 115 6.06 -9.85 -0.91
C VAL A 115 7.32 -9.08 -1.25
N PHE A 116 7.63 -8.04 -0.50
CA PHE A 116 8.84 -7.25 -0.73
C PHE A 116 10.12 -8.00 -0.42
N LEU A 117 10.19 -8.65 0.74
CA LEU A 117 11.40 -9.38 1.15
C LEU A 117 11.72 -10.54 0.20
N GLN A 118 10.70 -11.25 -0.25
CA GLN A 118 10.88 -12.37 -1.17
C GLN A 118 11.27 -11.93 -2.58
N SER A 119 10.96 -10.70 -2.97
CA SER A 119 11.24 -10.19 -4.29
C SER A 119 12.72 -9.88 -4.53
N GLY A 120 13.44 -9.48 -3.51
CA GLY A 120 14.80 -8.97 -3.62
C GLY A 120 14.89 -7.63 -4.35
N LYS A 121 13.77 -6.92 -4.53
CA LYS A 121 13.69 -5.71 -5.36
C LYS A 121 13.72 -4.41 -4.56
N VAL A 122 13.70 -4.48 -3.23
CA VAL A 122 13.62 -3.30 -2.37
C VAL A 122 14.76 -3.27 -1.37
N SER A 123 15.11 -2.07 -0.92
CA SER A 123 16.10 -1.86 0.13
C SER A 123 15.59 -0.84 1.12
N GLY A 124 16.14 -0.86 2.34
CA GLY A 124 15.76 0.08 3.38
C GLY A 124 14.31 -0.05 3.83
N LEU A 125 13.76 -1.25 3.76
CA LEU A 125 12.38 -1.51 4.14
C LEU A 125 12.19 -1.23 5.63
N ARG A 126 11.27 -0.31 5.96
CA ARG A 126 11.07 0.12 7.33
C ARG A 126 9.61 0.45 7.60
N TRP A 127 9.07 -0.15 8.65
CA TRP A 127 7.75 0.24 9.14
C TRP A 127 7.88 1.54 9.94
N LEU A 128 7.00 2.49 9.66
CA LEU A 128 6.95 3.74 10.40
C LEU A 128 6.20 3.55 11.71
N SER A 129 6.61 4.28 12.75
CA SER A 129 5.83 4.36 13.99
C SER A 129 4.54 5.16 13.72
N ASP A 130 3.58 5.07 14.65
CA ASP A 130 2.35 5.84 14.52
C ASP A 130 2.62 7.35 14.48
N ASP A 131 3.60 7.83 15.23
CA ASP A 131 3.98 9.23 15.22
C ASP A 131 4.59 9.64 13.88
N GLU A 132 5.48 8.82 13.33
CA GLU A 132 6.09 9.06 12.02
C GLU A 132 5.04 9.06 10.91
N ALA A 133 4.08 8.16 10.98
CA ALA A 133 3.03 8.06 9.97
C ALA A 133 2.08 9.26 9.99
N ARG A 134 1.87 9.87 11.15
CA ARG A 134 1.03 11.06 11.27
C ARG A 134 1.74 12.34 10.88
N GLY A 135 3.02 12.31 10.87
CA GLY A 135 3.79 13.46 10.67
C GLY A 135 4.65 13.94 9.93
#